data_13a0568613f18f147e5034434d3986ea
#
_entry.id   13a0568613f18f147e5034434d3986ea
#
_cell.length_a   1.000
_cell.length_b   1.000
_cell.length_c   1.000
_cell.angle_alpha   90.00
_cell.angle_beta   90.00
_cell.angle_gamma   90.00
#
_symmetry.space_group_name_H-M   'P 1'
#
loop_
_entity.id
_entity.type
_entity.pdbx_description
1 polymer ?
#
loop_
_entity_poly.entity_id
_entity_poly.type
_entity_poly.pdbx_seq_one_letter_code
_entity_poly.pdbx_strand_id
1 'polypeptide(L)'
;MNFQLTEKDMLRIIRNGLQTAQYPKHMMIVGAGLSGLIAASLLKNAGHRVTIVEANDRAGGRVFTSRAPFSEGLYFNAGPMRIPDIHTLTMEYIKKFNLPVNVFINRTPMDILYVNGVKTRLHEFEKNPGVLRFPVAPHEQGKTAEQLMLSALQPILNFISQDPARNWRIVEKQYRNESLGSFLNTHFSSGSIDMIGVLLDMEAYMGLSLVEVLRESIFFTSPTRFYEITGGMDLLTQAFLPQLKGNILFRQKLMKMSQTKNSVTAHCIHQQSAEHSAVTGDFAIVTIPFSALRFVAFEPFESFSYQKRRAIRELNYIAATKIGIEFKSRFWERVGQRGGRSITDLPIRFSYYPSSIGGHGHAVILASYTWADEALIWDSQPEEERIRYTLKNLAKIYGDIVYSEFVSGASFSWTQNPFSAGAFTAFEPGQELELYPYIPMPEGRVYFAGEHASLTHGWMQGAIESGIRAAYEVNQASRV
;
A
#
# COMPACT_ATOMS: atom_id res chain seq x y z
N MET A 1 15.72 22.80 10.57
CA MET A 1 15.61 21.98 11.82
C MET A 1 14.85 20.71 11.44
N ASN A 2 15.49 19.55 11.45
CA ASN A 2 14.77 18.28 11.27
C ASN A 2 14.09 17.92 12.59
N PHE A 3 12.81 18.23 12.73
CA PHE A 3 12.00 17.77 13.86
C PHE A 3 11.59 16.32 13.58
N GLN A 4 12.35 15.38 14.10
CA GLN A 4 11.98 13.98 14.01
C GLN A 4 10.92 13.70 15.08
N LEU A 5 9.63 13.63 14.66
CA LEU A 5 8.54 13.21 15.52
C LEU A 5 8.69 11.71 15.85
N THR A 6 8.60 11.40 17.14
CA THR A 6 8.49 10.00 17.57
C THR A 6 7.06 9.49 17.35
N GLU A 7 6.88 8.17 17.32
CA GLU A 7 5.54 7.54 17.28
C GLU A 7 4.65 8.06 18.43
N LYS A 8 5.22 8.21 19.63
CA LYS A 8 4.51 8.76 20.79
C LYS A 8 4.04 10.20 20.56
N ASP A 9 4.84 11.02 19.88
CA ASP A 9 4.43 12.37 19.51
C ASP A 9 3.30 12.38 18.51
N MET A 10 3.36 11.47 17.51
CA MET A 10 2.31 11.34 16.50
C MET A 10 0.99 10.86 17.13
N LEU A 11 1.02 9.89 18.04
CA LEU A 11 -0.15 9.47 18.80
C LEU A 11 -0.76 10.60 19.61
N ARG A 12 0.08 11.45 20.24
CA ARG A 12 -0.38 12.64 20.95
C ARG A 12 -1.04 13.65 20.00
N ILE A 13 -0.48 13.86 18.80
CA ILE A 13 -1.06 14.74 17.79
C ILE A 13 -2.40 14.20 17.28
N ILE A 14 -2.54 12.89 17.07
CA ILE A 14 -3.82 12.28 16.69
C ILE A 14 -4.90 12.58 17.74
N ARG A 15 -4.57 12.45 19.02
CA ARG A 15 -5.51 12.63 20.14
C ARG A 15 -5.86 14.09 20.40
N ASN A 16 -4.85 14.95 20.46
CA ASN A 16 -4.95 16.31 20.98
C ASN A 16 -4.89 17.40 19.89
N GLY A 17 -4.55 17.03 18.64
CA GLY A 17 -4.31 18.00 17.56
C GLY A 17 -2.92 18.64 17.61
N LEU A 18 -2.71 19.54 16.65
CA LEU A 18 -1.54 20.43 16.61
C LEU A 18 -1.75 21.64 17.55
N GLN A 19 -0.67 22.29 17.89
CA GLN A 19 -0.75 23.57 18.59
C GLN A 19 -1.46 24.62 17.72
N THR A 20 -2.40 25.36 18.30
CA THR A 20 -3.15 26.42 17.62
C THR A 20 -2.23 27.43 16.92
N ALA A 21 -2.57 27.78 15.70
CA ALA A 21 -1.82 28.74 14.90
C ALA A 21 -1.97 30.14 15.49
N GLN A 22 -0.83 30.78 15.76
CA GLN A 22 -0.83 32.19 16.20
C GLN A 22 -1.18 33.11 15.02
N TYR A 23 -0.74 32.77 13.83
CA TYR A 23 -0.99 33.51 12.59
C TYR A 23 -1.59 32.54 11.57
N PRO A 24 -2.94 32.48 11.47
CA PRO A 24 -3.61 31.62 10.48
C PRO A 24 -3.13 31.89 9.07
N LYS A 25 -2.81 30.83 8.34
CA LYS A 25 -2.37 30.84 6.95
C LYS A 25 -3.35 30.07 6.07
N HIS A 26 -3.28 30.27 4.77
CA HIS A 26 -3.99 29.43 3.81
C HIS A 26 -3.10 28.26 3.39
N MET A 27 -3.50 27.06 3.81
CA MET A 27 -2.82 25.79 3.52
C MET A 27 -3.49 25.11 2.34
N MET A 28 -2.76 24.94 1.26
CA MET A 28 -3.22 24.21 0.10
C MET A 28 -2.73 22.76 0.20
N ILE A 29 -3.62 21.79 0.06
CA ILE A 29 -3.30 20.36 0.05
C ILE A 29 -3.57 19.82 -1.35
N VAL A 30 -2.59 19.16 -1.94
CA VAL A 30 -2.72 18.51 -3.24
C VAL A 30 -2.91 17.02 -3.05
N GLY A 31 -4.13 16.55 -3.26
CA GLY A 31 -4.57 15.17 -3.06
C GLY A 31 -5.43 14.98 -1.81
N ALA A 32 -6.60 14.35 -1.99
CA ALA A 32 -7.50 13.94 -0.91
C ALA A 32 -7.32 12.45 -0.53
N GLY A 33 -6.09 11.92 -0.64
CA GLY A 33 -5.71 10.63 -0.08
C GLY A 33 -5.59 10.70 1.44
N LEU A 34 -5.33 9.57 2.10
CA LEU A 34 -5.29 9.48 3.57
C LEU A 34 -4.32 10.50 4.19
N SER A 35 -3.10 10.65 3.65
CA SER A 35 -2.13 11.63 4.15
C SER A 35 -2.62 13.08 4.01
N GLY A 36 -3.25 13.41 2.87
CA GLY A 36 -3.80 14.75 2.62
C GLY A 36 -4.99 15.08 3.52
N LEU A 37 -5.90 14.12 3.73
CA LEU A 37 -7.04 14.28 4.63
C LEU A 37 -6.59 14.50 6.08
N ILE A 38 -5.57 13.77 6.54
CA ILE A 38 -4.98 13.92 7.87
C ILE A 38 -4.34 15.29 8.02
N ALA A 39 -3.48 15.68 7.06
CA ALA A 39 -2.82 16.97 7.11
C ALA A 39 -3.83 18.13 7.12
N ALA A 40 -4.84 18.05 6.24
CA ALA A 40 -5.92 19.03 6.16
C ALA A 40 -6.72 19.14 7.47
N SER A 41 -7.09 17.99 8.05
CA SER A 41 -7.83 17.93 9.31
C SER A 41 -7.06 18.56 10.45
N LEU A 42 -5.78 18.19 10.60
CA LEU A 42 -4.92 18.69 11.66
C LEU A 42 -4.69 20.21 11.55
N LEU A 43 -4.44 20.70 10.34
CA LEU A 43 -4.20 22.13 10.08
C LEU A 43 -5.45 22.97 10.24
N LYS A 44 -6.62 22.46 9.78
CA LYS A 44 -7.90 23.12 10.01
C LYS A 44 -8.22 23.25 11.50
N ASN A 45 -8.01 22.17 12.25
CA ASN A 45 -8.23 22.19 13.71
C ASN A 45 -7.25 23.09 14.45
N ALA A 46 -6.06 23.31 13.88
CA ALA A 46 -5.09 24.28 14.39
C ALA A 46 -5.46 25.76 14.06
N GLY A 47 -6.53 26.00 13.30
CA GLY A 47 -7.03 27.33 12.96
C GLY A 47 -6.59 27.88 11.60
N HIS A 48 -5.93 27.09 10.77
CA HIS A 48 -5.58 27.49 9.40
C HIS A 48 -6.79 27.37 8.45
N ARG A 49 -6.82 28.23 7.42
CA ARG A 49 -7.70 28.02 6.28
C ARG A 49 -7.12 26.90 5.40
N VAL A 50 -7.93 25.94 5.01
CA VAL A 50 -7.48 24.76 4.23
C VAL A 50 -8.28 24.64 2.95
N THR A 51 -7.60 24.39 1.82
CA THR A 51 -8.20 24.00 0.55
C THR A 51 -7.48 22.76 0.03
N ILE A 52 -8.26 21.72 -0.30
CA ILE A 52 -7.75 20.48 -0.89
C ILE A 52 -8.13 20.47 -2.37
N VAL A 53 -7.17 20.23 -3.27
CA VAL A 53 -7.42 19.96 -4.68
C VAL A 53 -7.27 18.46 -4.93
N GLU A 54 -8.31 17.84 -5.50
CA GLU A 54 -8.38 16.39 -5.75
C GLU A 54 -8.78 16.13 -7.21
N ALA A 55 -8.00 15.31 -7.90
CA ALA A 55 -8.23 14.99 -9.30
C ALA A 55 -9.42 14.05 -9.52
N ASN A 56 -9.69 13.16 -8.57
CA ASN A 56 -10.84 12.26 -8.59
C ASN A 56 -12.14 12.97 -8.22
N ASP A 57 -13.25 12.27 -8.43
CA ASP A 57 -14.58 12.66 -7.91
C ASP A 57 -14.85 12.08 -6.50
N ARG A 58 -13.89 11.37 -5.93
CA ARG A 58 -13.91 10.78 -4.59
C ARG A 58 -12.66 11.09 -3.81
N ALA A 59 -12.77 11.12 -2.50
CA ALA A 59 -11.64 11.11 -1.58
C ALA A 59 -11.12 9.68 -1.35
N GLY A 60 -9.97 9.56 -0.70
CA GLY A 60 -9.36 8.30 -0.28
C GLY A 60 -8.11 7.91 -1.09
N GLY A 61 -7.97 8.43 -2.31
CA GLY A 61 -6.83 8.08 -3.17
C GLY A 61 -6.73 6.57 -3.37
N ARG A 62 -5.61 5.96 -2.92
CA ARG A 62 -5.36 4.52 -2.99
C ARG A 62 -6.10 3.68 -1.94
N VAL A 63 -6.70 4.28 -0.93
CA VAL A 63 -7.67 3.61 -0.06
C VAL A 63 -9.01 3.59 -0.78
N PHE A 64 -9.33 2.44 -1.38
CA PHE A 64 -10.49 2.26 -2.23
C PHE A 64 -11.14 0.89 -2.03
N THR A 65 -12.45 0.91 -1.78
CA THR A 65 -13.31 -0.27 -1.67
C THR A 65 -14.30 -0.25 -2.83
N SER A 66 -14.25 -1.27 -3.68
CA SER A 66 -15.18 -1.43 -4.80
C SER A 66 -16.44 -2.17 -4.33
N ARG A 67 -17.61 -1.58 -4.59
CA ARG A 67 -18.92 -2.15 -4.27
C ARG A 67 -19.68 -2.58 -5.52
N ALA A 68 -19.61 -1.80 -6.59
CA ALA A 68 -20.13 -2.23 -7.88
C ALA A 68 -19.14 -3.20 -8.55
N PRO A 69 -19.63 -4.25 -9.27
CA PRO A 69 -21.04 -4.58 -9.60
C PRO A 69 -21.69 -5.58 -8.61
N PHE A 70 -21.14 -5.72 -7.39
CA PHE A 70 -21.55 -6.74 -6.41
C PHE A 70 -22.93 -6.48 -5.81
N SER A 71 -23.56 -7.55 -5.35
CA SER A 71 -24.83 -7.49 -4.62
C SER A 71 -24.74 -6.58 -3.38
N GLU A 72 -25.86 -6.04 -2.96
CA GLU A 72 -25.94 -5.09 -1.85
C GLU A 72 -25.21 -5.59 -0.59
N GLY A 73 -24.40 -4.72 0.01
CA GLY A 73 -23.58 -5.03 1.18
C GLY A 73 -22.29 -5.79 0.90
N LEU A 74 -22.06 -6.25 -0.33
CA LEU A 74 -20.82 -6.91 -0.72
C LEU A 74 -19.83 -5.93 -1.36
N TYR A 75 -18.56 -6.26 -1.20
CA TYR A 75 -17.45 -5.44 -1.70
C TYR A 75 -16.14 -6.22 -1.75
N PHE A 76 -15.15 -5.68 -2.43
CA PHE A 76 -13.75 -6.04 -2.19
C PHE A 76 -12.89 -4.78 -2.03
N ASN A 77 -11.84 -4.89 -1.24
CA ASN A 77 -10.88 -3.83 -1.04
C ASN A 77 -9.87 -3.82 -2.20
N ALA A 78 -10.08 -2.95 -3.19
CA ALA A 78 -9.16 -2.76 -4.30
C ALA A 78 -7.82 -2.14 -3.86
N GLY A 79 -7.84 -1.33 -2.78
CA GLY A 79 -6.67 -0.81 -2.10
C GLY A 79 -6.19 -1.71 -0.96
N PRO A 80 -5.79 -1.13 0.21
CA PRO A 80 -5.41 -1.90 1.39
C PRO A 80 -6.55 -2.81 1.82
N MET A 81 -6.21 -4.04 2.24
CA MET A 81 -7.20 -5.05 2.64
C MET A 81 -7.04 -5.53 4.08
N ARG A 82 -5.92 -5.24 4.71
CA ARG A 82 -5.59 -5.69 6.07
C ARG A 82 -4.73 -4.66 6.79
N ILE A 83 -4.79 -4.64 8.11
CA ILE A 83 -4.07 -3.73 9.00
C ILE A 83 -3.37 -4.57 10.06
N PRO A 84 -2.04 -4.60 10.13
CA PRO A 84 -1.32 -5.23 11.24
C PRO A 84 -1.59 -4.47 12.56
N ASP A 85 -1.70 -5.19 13.68
CA ASP A 85 -1.93 -4.60 15.01
C ASP A 85 -0.80 -3.66 15.47
N ILE A 86 0.40 -3.86 14.94
CA ILE A 86 1.56 -2.99 15.18
C ILE A 86 1.48 -1.65 14.46
N HIS A 87 0.52 -1.45 13.55
CA HIS A 87 0.26 -0.15 12.92
C HIS A 87 -0.55 0.76 13.84
N THR A 88 0.09 1.18 14.91
CA THR A 88 -0.50 1.89 16.05
C THR A 88 -1.21 3.18 15.67
N LEU A 89 -0.68 3.97 14.71
CA LEU A 89 -1.30 5.21 14.26
C LEU A 89 -2.57 4.95 13.47
N THR A 90 -2.57 3.90 12.64
CA THR A 90 -3.76 3.45 11.90
C THR A 90 -4.85 3.00 12.87
N MET A 91 -4.48 2.16 13.84
CA MET A 91 -5.40 1.69 14.89
C MET A 91 -5.94 2.84 15.76
N GLU A 92 -5.11 3.84 16.04
CA GLU A 92 -5.55 5.01 16.81
C GLU A 92 -6.60 5.86 16.06
N TYR A 93 -6.46 6.05 14.73
CA TYR A 93 -7.49 6.72 13.92
C TYR A 93 -8.78 5.90 13.82
N ILE A 94 -8.69 4.57 13.68
CA ILE A 94 -9.83 3.67 13.70
C ILE A 94 -10.60 3.83 15.02
N LYS A 95 -9.88 3.82 16.14
CA LYS A 95 -10.45 4.06 17.47
C LYS A 95 -11.05 5.46 17.58
N LYS A 96 -10.35 6.50 17.14
CA LYS A 96 -10.81 7.91 17.18
C LYS A 96 -12.13 8.10 16.45
N PHE A 97 -12.33 7.41 15.33
CA PHE A 97 -13.55 7.48 14.53
C PHE A 97 -14.58 6.39 14.88
N ASN A 98 -14.30 5.57 15.88
CA ASN A 98 -15.16 4.45 16.31
C ASN A 98 -15.58 3.54 15.15
N LEU A 99 -14.63 3.22 14.26
CA LEU A 99 -14.88 2.35 13.11
C LEU A 99 -14.95 0.89 13.54
N PRO A 100 -15.94 0.12 13.05
CA PRO A 100 -16.02 -1.30 13.36
C PRO A 100 -14.89 -2.07 12.66
N VAL A 101 -14.24 -3.00 13.38
CA VAL A 101 -13.20 -3.85 12.86
C VAL A 101 -13.48 -5.31 13.17
N ASN A 102 -13.04 -6.18 12.28
CA ASN A 102 -12.97 -7.62 12.51
C ASN A 102 -11.56 -8.16 12.22
N VAL A 103 -11.27 -9.34 12.76
CA VAL A 103 -10.00 -10.02 12.50
C VAL A 103 -9.94 -10.42 11.03
N PHE A 104 -8.86 -10.06 10.35
CA PHE A 104 -8.54 -10.55 9.02
C PHE A 104 -7.75 -11.85 9.14
N ILE A 105 -8.36 -12.95 8.68
CA ILE A 105 -7.72 -14.27 8.69
C ILE A 105 -6.76 -14.35 7.52
N ASN A 106 -5.49 -14.05 7.76
CA ASN A 106 -4.48 -13.97 6.72
C ASN A 106 -3.96 -15.34 6.26
N ARG A 107 -3.93 -16.34 7.16
CA ARG A 107 -3.41 -17.68 6.95
C ARG A 107 -4.12 -18.68 7.84
N THR A 108 -4.34 -19.87 7.32
CA THR A 108 -4.86 -21.02 8.06
C THR A 108 -4.08 -22.29 7.72
N PRO A 109 -4.05 -23.31 8.56
CA PRO A 109 -3.46 -24.60 8.21
C PRO A 109 -4.16 -25.29 7.02
N MET A 110 -5.40 -24.86 6.73
CA MET A 110 -6.24 -25.38 5.65
C MET A 110 -6.09 -24.62 4.33
N ASP A 111 -5.20 -23.61 4.27
CA ASP A 111 -4.93 -22.88 3.04
C ASP A 111 -4.55 -23.83 1.90
N ILE A 112 -5.12 -23.60 0.72
CA ILE A 112 -4.89 -24.44 -0.45
C ILE A 112 -3.60 -23.99 -1.15
N LEU A 113 -2.73 -24.95 -1.43
CA LEU A 113 -1.60 -24.78 -2.34
C LEU A 113 -1.91 -25.54 -3.64
N TYR A 114 -1.81 -24.85 -4.78
CA TYR A 114 -1.89 -25.47 -6.11
C TYR A 114 -0.67 -25.02 -6.92
N VAL A 115 0.39 -25.82 -6.86
CA VAL A 115 1.70 -25.49 -7.41
C VAL A 115 2.29 -26.73 -8.09
N ASN A 116 2.96 -26.55 -9.22
CA ASN A 116 3.55 -27.63 -10.03
C ASN A 116 2.53 -28.73 -10.38
N GLY A 117 1.25 -28.34 -10.57
CA GLY A 117 0.15 -29.29 -10.83
C GLY A 117 -0.28 -30.12 -9.62
N VAL A 118 0.28 -29.87 -8.45
CA VAL A 118 -0.06 -30.55 -7.19
C VAL A 118 -0.99 -29.67 -6.36
N LYS A 119 -2.14 -30.24 -5.94
CA LYS A 119 -3.05 -29.62 -4.99
C LYS A 119 -2.86 -30.24 -3.60
N THR A 120 -2.53 -29.43 -2.63
CA THR A 120 -2.35 -29.87 -1.23
C THR A 120 -2.83 -28.79 -0.25
N ARG A 121 -2.66 -29.04 1.04
CA ARG A 121 -2.94 -28.08 2.12
C ARG A 121 -1.64 -27.58 2.73
N LEU A 122 -1.71 -26.36 3.28
CA LEU A 122 -0.53 -25.76 3.91
C LEU A 122 0.06 -26.65 5.02
N HIS A 123 -0.76 -27.19 5.91
CA HIS A 123 -0.30 -28.07 6.99
C HIS A 123 0.32 -29.40 6.49
N GLU A 124 -0.08 -29.88 5.30
CA GLU A 124 0.52 -31.07 4.67
C GLU A 124 1.88 -30.74 4.06
N PHE A 125 1.96 -29.58 3.37
CA PHE A 125 3.22 -29.05 2.87
C PHE A 125 4.21 -28.79 4.00
N GLU A 126 3.78 -28.21 5.11
CA GLU A 126 4.65 -27.96 6.28
C GLU A 126 5.23 -29.23 6.87
N LYS A 127 4.50 -30.36 6.81
CA LYS A 127 5.00 -31.67 7.23
C LYS A 127 5.93 -32.32 6.20
N ASN A 128 5.67 -32.10 4.91
CA ASN A 128 6.44 -32.66 3.80
C ASN A 128 6.61 -31.63 2.68
N PRO A 129 7.59 -30.70 2.78
CA PRO A 129 7.82 -29.68 1.74
C PRO A 129 8.09 -30.25 0.35
N GLY A 130 8.62 -31.47 0.25
CA GLY A 130 8.87 -32.16 -1.01
C GLY A 130 7.62 -32.48 -1.84
N VAL A 131 6.41 -32.40 -1.27
CA VAL A 131 5.15 -32.69 -1.96
C VAL A 131 4.94 -31.79 -3.19
N LEU A 132 5.40 -30.53 -3.15
CA LEU A 132 5.27 -29.57 -4.25
C LEU A 132 6.36 -29.70 -5.33
N ARG A 133 7.31 -30.60 -5.18
CA ARG A 133 8.31 -30.98 -6.18
C ARG A 133 9.21 -29.84 -6.68
N PHE A 134 9.50 -28.86 -5.86
CA PHE A 134 10.53 -27.87 -6.20
C PHE A 134 11.89 -28.55 -6.29
N PRO A 135 12.73 -28.22 -7.31
CA PRO A 135 14.04 -28.83 -7.49
C PRO A 135 15.11 -28.21 -6.56
N VAL A 136 14.87 -28.35 -5.24
CA VAL A 136 15.77 -27.82 -4.20
C VAL A 136 17.03 -28.67 -4.06
N ALA A 137 18.15 -28.06 -3.65
CA ALA A 137 19.41 -28.77 -3.40
C ALA A 137 19.26 -29.79 -2.24
N PRO A 138 20.10 -30.86 -2.20
CA PRO A 138 19.97 -31.92 -1.18
C PRO A 138 20.01 -31.42 0.27
N HIS A 139 20.82 -30.41 0.58
CA HIS A 139 20.92 -29.84 1.93
C HIS A 139 19.76 -28.87 2.31
N GLU A 140 18.93 -28.52 1.34
CA GLU A 140 17.75 -27.66 1.51
C GLU A 140 16.46 -28.48 1.63
N GLN A 141 16.51 -29.76 1.26
CA GLN A 141 15.34 -30.67 1.32
C GLN A 141 14.74 -30.72 2.71
N GLY A 142 13.41 -30.84 2.77
CA GLY A 142 12.66 -30.90 4.02
C GLY A 142 12.45 -29.55 4.72
N LYS A 143 12.96 -28.44 4.17
CA LYS A 143 12.72 -27.10 4.70
C LYS A 143 11.56 -26.42 3.93
N THR A 144 10.73 -25.68 4.67
CA THR A 144 9.70 -24.83 4.05
C THR A 144 10.30 -23.54 3.49
N ALA A 145 9.55 -22.85 2.64
CA ALA A 145 9.94 -21.53 2.12
C ALA A 145 10.24 -20.52 3.24
N GLU A 146 9.40 -20.50 4.30
CA GLU A 146 9.59 -19.64 5.47
C GLU A 146 10.87 -19.98 6.23
N GLN A 147 11.16 -21.27 6.43
CA GLN A 147 12.37 -21.70 7.12
C GLN A 147 13.63 -21.30 6.37
N LEU A 148 13.61 -21.43 5.04
CA LEU A 148 14.73 -20.98 4.20
C LEU A 148 14.89 -19.46 4.28
N MET A 149 13.83 -18.70 4.02
CA MET A 149 13.85 -17.24 4.07
C MET A 149 14.35 -16.72 5.43
N LEU A 150 13.79 -17.24 6.53
CA LEU A 150 14.22 -16.87 7.88
C LEU A 150 15.68 -17.24 8.16
N SER A 151 16.17 -18.40 7.67
CA SER A 151 17.58 -18.78 7.89
C SER A 151 18.57 -17.79 7.26
N ALA A 152 18.19 -17.14 6.16
CA ALA A 152 19.01 -16.12 5.51
C ALA A 152 18.87 -14.75 6.18
N LEU A 153 17.67 -14.32 6.55
CA LEU A 153 17.42 -12.98 7.08
C LEU A 153 17.66 -12.86 8.59
N GLN A 154 17.45 -13.94 9.38
CA GLN A 154 17.50 -13.90 10.82
C GLN A 154 18.81 -13.39 11.41
N PRO A 155 20.01 -13.72 10.86
CA PRO A 155 21.26 -13.14 11.35
C PRO A 155 21.29 -11.60 11.27
N ILE A 156 20.77 -11.05 10.19
CA ILE A 156 20.72 -9.59 9.98
C ILE A 156 19.68 -8.96 10.93
N LEU A 157 18.50 -9.58 11.06
CA LEU A 157 17.45 -9.11 11.96
C LEU A 157 17.89 -9.15 13.42
N ASN A 158 18.60 -10.21 13.84
CA ASN A 158 19.19 -10.30 15.18
C ASN A 158 20.23 -9.20 15.42
N PHE A 159 21.08 -8.91 14.43
CA PHE A 159 22.02 -7.80 14.52
C PHE A 159 21.31 -6.45 14.68
N ILE A 160 20.27 -6.20 13.86
CA ILE A 160 19.47 -4.96 13.94
C ILE A 160 18.85 -4.83 15.34
N SER A 161 18.29 -5.91 15.89
CA SER A 161 17.56 -5.87 17.18
C SER A 161 18.42 -5.53 18.39
N GLN A 162 19.74 -5.75 18.32
CA GLN A 162 20.66 -5.43 19.42
C GLN A 162 20.80 -3.92 19.68
N ASP A 163 20.82 -3.11 18.65
CA ASP A 163 20.84 -1.63 18.70
C ASP A 163 20.21 -1.08 17.42
N PRO A 164 18.86 -0.98 17.34
CA PRO A 164 18.18 -0.58 16.11
C PRO A 164 18.65 0.76 15.57
N ALA A 165 18.87 1.76 16.44
CA ALA A 165 19.26 3.11 16.01
C ALA A 165 20.61 3.17 15.30
N ARG A 166 21.55 2.34 15.73
CA ARG A 166 22.89 2.22 15.17
C ARG A 166 22.94 1.20 14.01
N ASN A 167 22.38 0.02 14.24
CA ASN A 167 22.62 -1.13 13.39
C ASN A 167 21.84 -1.06 12.08
N TRP A 168 20.69 -0.39 12.02
CA TRP A 168 20.03 -0.06 10.76
C TRP A 168 20.97 0.70 9.81
N ARG A 169 21.65 1.74 10.30
CA ARG A 169 22.59 2.54 9.48
C ARG A 169 23.76 1.70 8.92
N ILE A 170 24.19 0.69 9.65
CA ILE A 170 25.24 -0.24 9.22
C ILE A 170 24.70 -1.13 8.11
N VAL A 171 23.53 -1.74 8.32
CA VAL A 171 22.86 -2.62 7.36
C VAL A 171 22.53 -1.87 6.06
N GLU A 172 21.97 -0.66 6.13
CA GLU A 172 21.71 0.21 4.98
C GLU A 172 22.97 0.44 4.13
N LYS A 173 24.09 0.73 4.76
CA LYS A 173 25.37 0.93 4.03
C LYS A 173 25.92 -0.37 3.44
N GLN A 174 25.85 -1.47 4.21
CA GLN A 174 26.40 -2.76 3.81
C GLN A 174 25.65 -3.35 2.62
N TYR A 175 24.33 -3.29 2.65
CA TYR A 175 23.45 -3.91 1.66
C TYR A 175 22.82 -2.91 0.67
N ARG A 176 23.35 -1.69 0.59
CA ARG A 176 22.78 -0.59 -0.22
C ARG A 176 22.48 -0.96 -1.67
N ASN A 177 23.34 -1.78 -2.28
CA ASN A 177 23.24 -2.17 -3.69
C ASN A 177 22.73 -3.61 -3.85
N GLU A 178 22.30 -4.26 -2.78
CA GLU A 178 21.86 -5.65 -2.77
C GLU A 178 20.35 -5.73 -2.98
N SER A 179 19.92 -6.54 -3.94
CA SER A 179 18.51 -6.92 -4.06
C SER A 179 18.21 -8.17 -3.23
N LEU A 180 16.93 -8.44 -2.94
CA LEU A 180 16.54 -9.70 -2.30
C LEU A 180 17.04 -10.90 -3.14
N GLY A 181 16.81 -10.87 -4.44
CA GLY A 181 17.19 -11.97 -5.34
C GLY A 181 18.69 -12.20 -5.38
N SER A 182 19.53 -11.13 -5.49
CA SER A 182 20.98 -11.27 -5.46
C SER A 182 21.45 -11.85 -4.12
N PHE A 183 20.88 -11.40 -3.01
CA PHE A 183 21.19 -11.92 -1.68
C PHE A 183 20.81 -13.40 -1.54
N LEU A 184 19.60 -13.81 -1.94
CA LEU A 184 19.15 -15.20 -1.85
C LEU A 184 19.99 -16.12 -2.75
N ASN A 185 20.44 -15.66 -3.92
CA ASN A 185 21.32 -16.42 -4.82
C ASN A 185 22.66 -16.79 -4.20
N THR A 186 23.13 -16.06 -3.18
CA THR A 186 24.35 -16.40 -2.44
C THR A 186 24.12 -17.47 -1.36
N HIS A 187 22.86 -17.77 -1.03
CA HIS A 187 22.49 -18.66 0.07
C HIS A 187 21.83 -19.95 -0.39
N PHE A 188 21.08 -19.93 -1.50
CA PHE A 188 20.18 -21.01 -1.90
C PHE A 188 20.29 -21.38 -3.37
N SER A 189 19.86 -22.61 -3.69
CA SER A 189 19.66 -23.06 -5.06
C SER A 189 18.48 -22.32 -5.71
N SER A 190 18.48 -22.30 -7.06
CA SER A 190 17.39 -21.68 -7.84
C SER A 190 16.02 -22.27 -7.50
N GLY A 191 15.94 -23.59 -7.25
CA GLY A 191 14.69 -24.24 -6.86
C GLY A 191 14.15 -23.79 -5.49
N SER A 192 15.04 -23.47 -4.54
CA SER A 192 14.62 -22.91 -3.24
C SER A 192 14.22 -21.44 -3.36
N ILE A 193 14.87 -20.67 -4.22
CA ILE A 193 14.50 -19.28 -4.48
C ILE A 193 13.13 -19.23 -5.18
N ASP A 194 12.89 -20.11 -6.15
CA ASP A 194 11.58 -20.26 -6.80
C ASP A 194 10.48 -20.63 -5.79
N MET A 195 10.76 -21.60 -4.90
CA MET A 195 9.82 -21.96 -3.83
C MET A 195 9.53 -20.76 -2.89
N ILE A 196 10.52 -19.98 -2.51
CA ILE A 196 10.36 -18.76 -1.71
C ILE A 196 9.49 -17.74 -2.46
N GLY A 197 9.81 -17.50 -3.73
CA GLY A 197 9.06 -16.58 -4.58
C GLY A 197 7.59 -16.93 -4.65
N VAL A 198 7.29 -18.16 -5.06
CA VAL A 198 5.92 -18.65 -5.28
C VAL A 198 5.11 -18.70 -3.99
N LEU A 199 5.67 -19.27 -2.91
CA LEU A 199 4.89 -19.55 -1.70
C LEU A 199 4.79 -18.36 -0.74
N LEU A 200 5.73 -17.42 -0.77
CA LEU A 200 5.74 -16.26 0.11
C LEU A 200 5.34 -14.94 -0.59
N ASP A 201 4.97 -14.98 -1.88
CA ASP A 201 4.66 -13.79 -2.67
C ASP A 201 5.88 -12.85 -2.83
N MET A 202 7.09 -13.45 -2.92
CA MET A 202 8.34 -12.71 -2.98
C MET A 202 8.89 -12.52 -4.39
N GLU A 203 8.24 -13.04 -5.44
CA GLU A 203 8.68 -12.86 -6.83
C GLU A 203 8.77 -11.38 -7.20
N ALA A 204 7.75 -10.62 -6.85
CA ALA A 204 7.71 -9.18 -7.05
C ALA A 204 8.80 -8.40 -6.28
N TYR A 205 9.36 -9.02 -5.23
CA TYR A 205 10.37 -8.41 -4.37
C TYR A 205 11.80 -8.79 -4.74
N MET A 206 12.01 -9.75 -5.64
CA MET A 206 13.36 -10.24 -5.98
C MET A 206 14.28 -9.13 -6.51
N GLY A 207 13.75 -8.16 -7.25
CA GLY A 207 14.49 -7.00 -7.75
C GLY A 207 14.60 -5.84 -6.75
N LEU A 208 13.84 -5.86 -5.66
CA LEU A 208 13.81 -4.78 -4.69
C LEU A 208 15.00 -4.82 -3.73
N SER A 209 15.30 -3.69 -3.12
CA SER A 209 16.33 -3.56 -2.11
C SER A 209 16.15 -4.55 -0.97
N LEU A 210 17.21 -5.27 -0.60
CA LEU A 210 17.21 -6.13 0.57
C LEU A 210 16.84 -5.36 1.84
N VAL A 211 17.27 -4.10 1.96
CA VAL A 211 16.95 -3.24 3.10
C VAL A 211 15.45 -2.97 3.21
N GLU A 212 14.78 -2.73 2.08
CA GLU A 212 13.32 -2.59 1.99
C GLU A 212 12.62 -3.85 2.51
N VAL A 213 13.04 -5.02 2.02
CA VAL A 213 12.48 -6.31 2.45
C VAL A 213 12.72 -6.57 3.95
N LEU A 214 13.89 -6.21 4.48
CA LEU A 214 14.18 -6.34 5.91
C LEU A 214 13.24 -5.47 6.77
N ARG A 215 12.87 -4.28 6.32
CA ARG A 215 11.89 -3.42 7.02
C ARG A 215 10.51 -4.05 7.05
N GLU A 216 10.07 -4.63 5.94
CA GLU A 216 8.79 -5.33 5.87
C GLU A 216 8.78 -6.66 6.62
N SER A 217 9.92 -7.37 6.70
CA SER A 217 9.99 -8.70 7.33
C SER A 217 9.67 -8.65 8.82
N ILE A 218 9.79 -7.51 9.49
CA ILE A 218 9.36 -7.30 10.87
C ILE A 218 7.87 -7.64 11.04
N PHE A 219 7.03 -7.37 10.02
CA PHE A 219 5.60 -7.67 10.03
C PHE A 219 5.28 -9.17 9.92
N PHE A 220 6.22 -9.98 9.47
CA PHE A 220 6.03 -11.42 9.24
C PHE A 220 6.79 -12.29 10.23
N THR A 221 7.75 -11.75 10.97
CA THR A 221 8.56 -12.48 11.96
C THR A 221 7.98 -12.47 13.38
N SER A 222 7.02 -11.59 13.66
CA SER A 222 6.30 -11.51 14.92
C SER A 222 4.90 -12.12 14.78
N PRO A 223 4.26 -12.64 15.86
CA PRO A 223 2.88 -13.10 15.85
C PRO A 223 1.91 -11.91 15.65
N THR A 224 1.92 -11.34 14.46
CA THR A 224 1.12 -10.17 14.09
C THR A 224 -0.32 -10.59 13.81
N ARG A 225 -1.26 -9.92 14.47
CA ARG A 225 -2.68 -10.03 14.15
C ARG A 225 -3.04 -9.01 13.08
N PHE A 226 -3.85 -9.45 12.13
CA PHE A 226 -4.37 -8.57 11.10
C PHE A 226 -5.85 -8.26 11.34
N TYR A 227 -6.23 -7.03 11.05
CA TYR A 227 -7.60 -6.54 11.12
C TYR A 227 -8.02 -5.98 9.77
N GLU A 228 -9.33 -5.88 9.57
CA GLU A 228 -9.94 -5.13 8.48
C GLU A 228 -11.09 -4.29 9.03
N ILE A 229 -11.40 -3.18 8.36
CA ILE A 229 -12.55 -2.35 8.73
C ILE A 229 -13.80 -3.00 8.13
N THR A 230 -14.74 -3.38 8.98
CA THR A 230 -16.01 -3.98 8.57
C THR A 230 -16.80 -2.98 7.72
N GLY A 231 -17.19 -3.37 6.51
CA GLY A 231 -17.88 -2.50 5.55
C GLY A 231 -16.95 -1.83 4.52
N GLY A 232 -15.62 -2.00 4.65
CA GLY A 232 -14.63 -1.53 3.69
C GLY A 232 -13.59 -0.59 4.27
N MET A 233 -12.37 -0.70 3.76
CA MET A 233 -11.23 0.09 4.25
C MET A 233 -11.37 1.60 3.98
N ASP A 234 -12.15 1.98 2.98
CA ASP A 234 -12.41 3.37 2.62
C ASP A 234 -13.21 4.14 3.68
N LEU A 235 -13.88 3.45 4.61
CA LEU A 235 -14.55 4.08 5.75
C LEU A 235 -13.59 4.91 6.60
N LEU A 236 -12.31 4.55 6.66
CA LEU A 236 -11.31 5.36 7.36
C LEU A 236 -11.13 6.75 6.71
N THR A 237 -11.08 6.81 5.40
CA THR A 237 -10.95 8.09 4.68
C THR A 237 -12.25 8.87 4.67
N GLN A 238 -13.38 8.18 4.58
CA GLN A 238 -14.72 8.79 4.64
C GLN A 238 -14.97 9.46 6.00
N ALA A 239 -14.44 8.93 7.09
CA ALA A 239 -14.58 9.49 8.42
C ALA A 239 -14.01 10.92 8.58
N PHE A 240 -13.09 11.35 7.70
CA PHE A 240 -12.58 12.71 7.67
C PHE A 240 -13.51 13.72 6.96
N LEU A 241 -14.40 13.24 6.07
CA LEU A 241 -15.15 14.12 5.17
C LEU A 241 -16.11 15.08 5.87
N PRO A 242 -16.82 14.70 6.94
CA PRO A 242 -17.72 15.62 7.63
C PRO A 242 -17.03 16.90 8.11
N GLN A 243 -15.82 16.78 8.68
CA GLN A 243 -15.05 17.93 9.15
C GLN A 243 -14.39 18.73 8.04
N LEU A 244 -14.23 18.15 6.83
CA LEU A 244 -13.61 18.78 5.66
C LEU A 244 -14.64 19.18 4.59
N LYS A 245 -15.94 19.15 4.93
CA LYS A 245 -17.01 19.57 4.03
C LYS A 245 -16.77 21.01 3.54
N GLY A 246 -16.82 21.20 2.23
CA GLY A 246 -16.56 22.50 1.58
C GLY A 246 -15.08 22.89 1.43
N ASN A 247 -14.15 22.08 1.94
CA ASN A 247 -12.73 22.32 1.76
C ASN A 247 -12.11 21.55 0.58
N ILE A 248 -12.80 20.57 0.00
CA ILE A 248 -12.30 19.71 -1.08
C ILE A 248 -12.89 20.16 -2.40
N LEU A 249 -12.00 20.47 -3.34
CA LEU A 249 -12.32 20.76 -4.74
C LEU A 249 -12.03 19.47 -5.54
N PHE A 250 -13.08 18.70 -5.81
CA PHE A 250 -13.00 17.47 -6.59
C PHE A 250 -12.84 17.74 -8.08
N ARG A 251 -12.32 16.73 -8.81
CA ARG A 251 -12.12 16.75 -10.27
C ARG A 251 -11.13 17.81 -10.73
N GLN A 252 -10.30 18.32 -9.83
CA GLN A 252 -9.27 19.32 -10.07
C GLN A 252 -7.91 18.66 -10.23
N LYS A 253 -7.52 18.30 -11.46
CA LYS A 253 -6.21 17.70 -11.74
C LYS A 253 -5.15 18.79 -11.78
N LEU A 254 -4.13 18.66 -10.93
CA LEU A 254 -2.97 19.54 -10.93
C LEU A 254 -2.16 19.35 -12.22
N MET A 255 -1.92 20.44 -12.94
CA MET A 255 -1.13 20.48 -14.18
C MET A 255 0.20 21.19 -14.00
N LYS A 256 0.20 22.26 -13.20
CA LYS A 256 1.38 23.05 -12.90
C LYS A 256 1.34 23.59 -11.47
N MET A 257 2.48 23.67 -10.84
CA MET A 257 2.67 24.35 -9.56
C MET A 257 3.68 25.48 -9.73
N SER A 258 3.30 26.67 -9.30
CA SER A 258 4.20 27.82 -9.27
C SER A 258 4.37 28.31 -7.83
N GLN A 259 5.59 28.73 -7.46
CA GLN A 259 5.83 29.33 -6.16
C GLN A 259 6.65 30.62 -6.24
N THR A 260 6.38 31.48 -5.30
CA THR A 260 7.12 32.73 -5.02
C THR A 260 7.69 32.70 -3.59
N LYS A 261 8.33 33.75 -3.17
CA LYS A 261 8.76 33.90 -1.76
C LYS A 261 7.59 33.86 -0.78
N ASN A 262 6.36 34.24 -1.20
CA ASN A 262 5.24 34.46 -0.31
C ASN A 262 4.06 33.52 -0.53
N SER A 263 3.98 32.82 -1.65
CA SER A 263 2.82 32.01 -2.02
C SER A 263 3.18 30.82 -2.89
N VAL A 264 2.25 29.85 -2.94
CA VAL A 264 2.26 28.72 -3.87
C VAL A 264 0.92 28.70 -4.59
N THR A 265 0.93 28.50 -5.91
CA THR A 265 -0.26 28.39 -6.73
C THR A 265 -0.31 27.04 -7.46
N ALA A 266 -1.39 26.30 -7.26
CA ALA A 266 -1.74 25.12 -8.05
C ALA A 266 -2.62 25.55 -9.24
N HIS A 267 -2.16 25.26 -10.44
CA HIS A 267 -2.92 25.44 -11.68
C HIS A 267 -3.53 24.09 -12.05
N CYS A 268 -4.84 24.02 -12.06
CA CYS A 268 -5.60 22.79 -12.23
C CYS A 268 -6.48 22.85 -13.48
N ILE A 269 -6.84 21.65 -13.96
CA ILE A 269 -7.87 21.48 -14.98
C ILE A 269 -8.99 20.62 -14.42
N HIS A 270 -10.23 21.07 -14.62
CA HIS A 270 -11.40 20.29 -14.21
C HIS A 270 -11.62 19.12 -15.17
N GLN A 271 -11.68 17.88 -14.64
CA GLN A 271 -11.64 16.66 -15.44
C GLN A 271 -12.82 16.44 -16.38
N GLN A 272 -13.97 17.09 -16.13
CA GLN A 272 -15.14 16.96 -17.00
C GLN A 272 -15.35 18.17 -17.91
N SER A 273 -15.25 19.40 -17.36
CA SER A 273 -15.49 20.62 -18.14
C SER A 273 -14.25 21.13 -18.88
N ALA A 274 -13.07 20.57 -18.58
CA ALA A 274 -11.77 21.05 -19.07
C ALA A 274 -11.47 22.52 -18.72
N GLU A 275 -12.22 23.12 -17.80
CA GLU A 275 -11.99 24.49 -17.32
C GLU A 275 -10.71 24.57 -16.50
N HIS A 276 -9.96 25.63 -16.73
CA HIS A 276 -8.76 25.95 -15.95
C HIS A 276 -9.12 26.69 -14.66
N SER A 277 -8.50 26.31 -13.58
CA SER A 277 -8.64 26.96 -12.27
C SER A 277 -7.27 27.13 -11.60
N ALA A 278 -7.20 28.05 -10.65
CA ALA A 278 -6.00 28.25 -9.87
C ALA A 278 -6.37 28.41 -8.39
N VAL A 279 -5.62 27.73 -7.53
CA VAL A 279 -5.73 27.84 -6.07
C VAL A 279 -4.40 28.35 -5.55
N THR A 280 -4.43 29.47 -4.84
CA THR A 280 -3.24 30.05 -4.21
C THR A 280 -3.31 29.93 -2.70
N GLY A 281 -2.23 29.50 -2.09
CA GLY A 281 -2.06 29.41 -0.64
C GLY A 281 -0.71 29.98 -0.17
N ASP A 282 -0.57 30.17 1.13
CA ASP A 282 0.71 30.57 1.74
C ASP A 282 1.71 29.40 1.72
N PHE A 283 1.22 28.18 1.86
CA PHE A 283 1.98 26.92 1.83
C PHE A 283 1.20 25.84 1.09
N ALA A 284 1.91 24.87 0.56
CA ALA A 284 1.33 23.67 -0.05
C ALA A 284 1.87 22.39 0.60
N ILE A 285 1.02 21.38 0.75
CA ILE A 285 1.43 19.99 1.03
C ILE A 285 1.03 19.13 -0.15
N VAL A 286 2.02 18.59 -0.86
CA VAL A 286 1.83 17.67 -1.98
C VAL A 286 1.77 16.26 -1.44
N THR A 287 0.61 15.59 -1.64
CA THR A 287 0.35 14.24 -1.13
C THR A 287 0.08 13.23 -2.24
N ILE A 288 0.10 13.67 -3.49
CA ILE A 288 -0.04 12.77 -4.64
C ILE A 288 1.24 11.96 -4.86
N PRO A 289 1.14 10.72 -5.38
CA PRO A 289 2.31 9.88 -5.66
C PRO A 289 3.29 10.58 -6.61
N PHE A 290 4.59 10.35 -6.43
CA PHE A 290 5.59 10.90 -7.35
C PHE A 290 5.44 10.37 -8.77
N SER A 291 4.93 9.15 -8.95
CA SER A 291 4.54 8.63 -10.28
C SER A 291 3.56 9.56 -11.02
N ALA A 292 2.55 10.09 -10.32
CA ALA A 292 1.63 11.09 -10.87
C ALA A 292 2.25 12.50 -10.95
N LEU A 293 3.11 12.86 -9.98
CA LEU A 293 3.77 14.17 -9.93
C LEU A 293 4.77 14.38 -11.08
N ARG A 294 5.24 13.31 -11.73
CA ARG A 294 6.07 13.37 -12.96
C ARG A 294 5.42 14.15 -14.10
N PHE A 295 4.10 14.23 -14.12
CA PHE A 295 3.33 14.92 -15.16
C PHE A 295 2.99 16.38 -14.81
N VAL A 296 3.48 16.89 -13.68
CA VAL A 296 3.21 18.25 -13.21
C VAL A 296 4.41 19.15 -13.53
N ALA A 297 4.14 20.30 -14.14
CA ALA A 297 5.16 21.33 -14.36
C ALA A 297 5.43 22.14 -13.08
N PHE A 298 6.68 22.54 -12.89
CA PHE A 298 7.10 23.42 -11.78
C PHE A 298 7.64 24.75 -12.32
N GLU A 299 7.23 25.86 -11.69
CA GLU A 299 7.63 27.20 -12.10
C GLU A 299 7.98 28.08 -10.88
N PRO A 300 9.15 28.71 -10.84
CA PRO A 300 10.25 28.48 -11.76
C PRO A 300 10.77 27.03 -11.67
N PHE A 301 11.41 26.54 -12.73
CA PHE A 301 11.93 25.16 -12.76
C PHE A 301 12.89 24.87 -11.61
N GLU A 302 13.70 25.86 -11.23
CA GLU A 302 14.69 25.79 -10.14
C GLU A 302 14.05 25.84 -8.75
N SER A 303 12.73 26.05 -8.66
CA SER A 303 12.02 26.06 -7.39
C SER A 303 12.09 24.71 -6.65
N PHE A 304 12.40 23.64 -7.39
CA PHE A 304 12.70 22.32 -6.82
C PHE A 304 14.16 21.96 -7.09
N SER A 305 14.86 21.50 -6.05
CA SER A 305 16.26 21.07 -6.14
C SER A 305 16.43 19.93 -7.17
N TYR A 306 17.65 19.78 -7.69
CA TYR A 306 17.97 18.67 -8.57
C TYR A 306 17.64 17.32 -7.93
N GLN A 307 17.97 17.15 -6.66
CA GLN A 307 17.73 15.93 -5.88
C GLN A 307 16.23 15.63 -5.75
N LYS A 308 15.40 16.64 -5.49
CA LYS A 308 13.95 16.47 -5.46
C LYS A 308 13.42 16.05 -6.82
N ARG A 309 13.83 16.71 -7.90
CA ARG A 309 13.41 16.34 -9.27
C ARG A 309 13.88 14.93 -9.64
N ARG A 310 15.10 14.54 -9.19
CA ARG A 310 15.60 13.17 -9.34
C ARG A 310 14.71 12.18 -8.60
N ALA A 311 14.40 12.44 -7.34
CA ALA A 311 13.52 11.58 -6.54
C ALA A 311 12.13 11.42 -7.18
N ILE A 312 11.52 12.51 -7.67
CA ILE A 312 10.24 12.45 -8.40
C ILE A 312 10.34 11.56 -9.65
N ARG A 313 11.45 11.65 -10.41
CA ARG A 313 11.65 10.92 -11.66
C ARG A 313 11.96 9.45 -11.45
N GLU A 314 12.75 9.11 -10.43
CA GLU A 314 13.38 7.80 -10.30
C GLU A 314 12.73 6.89 -9.26
N LEU A 315 11.98 7.45 -8.30
CA LEU A 315 11.34 6.65 -7.26
C LEU A 315 10.48 5.53 -7.86
N ASN A 316 10.77 4.31 -7.44
CA ASN A 316 10.07 3.13 -7.94
C ASN A 316 8.66 2.99 -7.37
N TYR A 317 7.73 2.53 -8.21
CA TYR A 317 6.34 2.21 -7.84
C TYR A 317 5.96 0.84 -8.36
N ILE A 318 5.47 0.00 -7.48
CA ILE A 318 5.05 -1.36 -7.80
C ILE A 318 3.68 -1.33 -8.48
N ALA A 319 3.57 -2.07 -9.60
CA ALA A 319 2.28 -2.38 -10.22
C ALA A 319 1.48 -3.32 -9.31
N ALA A 320 0.16 -3.17 -9.26
CA ALA A 320 -0.71 -4.15 -8.62
C ALA A 320 -2.07 -4.19 -9.28
N THR A 321 -2.56 -5.42 -9.48
CA THR A 321 -3.90 -5.70 -10.01
C THR A 321 -4.63 -6.64 -9.08
N LYS A 322 -5.88 -6.30 -8.77
CA LYS A 322 -6.79 -7.08 -7.95
C LYS A 322 -8.05 -7.42 -8.71
N ILE A 323 -8.55 -8.64 -8.50
CA ILE A 323 -9.79 -9.13 -9.13
C ILE A 323 -10.67 -9.71 -8.03
N GLY A 324 -11.85 -9.10 -7.82
CA GLY A 324 -12.89 -9.58 -6.93
C GLY A 324 -13.93 -10.37 -7.70
N ILE A 325 -14.36 -11.53 -7.20
CA ILE A 325 -15.43 -12.36 -7.79
C ILE A 325 -16.49 -12.64 -6.75
N GLU A 326 -17.75 -12.39 -7.11
CA GLU A 326 -18.92 -12.74 -6.32
C GLU A 326 -19.44 -14.12 -6.74
N PHE A 327 -19.74 -14.94 -5.75
CA PHE A 327 -20.38 -16.26 -5.91
C PHE A 327 -21.69 -16.33 -5.14
N LYS A 328 -22.62 -17.16 -5.63
CA LYS A 328 -23.94 -17.40 -5.01
C LYS A 328 -23.84 -18.04 -3.63
N SER A 329 -22.81 -18.85 -3.39
CA SER A 329 -22.57 -19.50 -2.10
C SER A 329 -21.07 -19.55 -1.77
N ARG A 330 -20.77 -19.85 -0.53
CA ARG A 330 -19.40 -20.06 -0.04
C ARG A 330 -18.97 -21.53 -0.22
N PHE A 331 -19.01 -22.03 -1.46
CA PHE A 331 -18.71 -23.43 -1.77
C PHE A 331 -17.31 -23.87 -1.33
N TRP A 332 -16.34 -22.96 -1.24
CA TRP A 332 -14.99 -23.23 -0.74
C TRP A 332 -14.96 -23.66 0.74
N GLU A 333 -15.97 -23.28 1.54
CA GLU A 333 -16.07 -23.71 2.94
C GLU A 333 -16.41 -25.21 3.05
N ARG A 334 -17.07 -25.81 2.04
CA ARG A 334 -17.35 -27.24 1.99
C ARG A 334 -16.08 -28.10 1.89
N VAL A 335 -15.01 -27.52 1.35
CA VAL A 335 -13.69 -28.17 1.27
C VAL A 335 -12.73 -27.68 2.38
N GLY A 336 -13.26 -26.99 3.39
CA GLY A 336 -12.50 -26.58 4.59
C GLY A 336 -11.76 -25.25 4.47
N GLN A 337 -11.92 -24.50 3.38
CA GLN A 337 -11.33 -23.16 3.26
C GLN A 337 -12.23 -22.15 3.96
N ARG A 338 -11.83 -21.68 5.15
CA ARG A 338 -12.59 -20.72 5.97
C ARG A 338 -11.71 -19.54 6.34
N GLY A 339 -11.83 -18.41 5.64
CA GLY A 339 -10.84 -17.35 5.65
C GLY A 339 -9.50 -17.84 5.06
N GLY A 340 -8.40 -17.13 5.33
CA GLY A 340 -7.09 -17.46 4.80
C GLY A 340 -6.99 -17.25 3.29
N ARG A 341 -6.15 -18.05 2.64
CA ARG A 341 -5.82 -17.84 1.23
C ARG A 341 -5.61 -19.14 0.46
N SER A 342 -5.66 -19.08 -0.86
CA SER A 342 -5.02 -20.06 -1.73
C SER A 342 -3.80 -19.46 -2.40
N ILE A 343 -2.77 -20.29 -2.57
CA ILE A 343 -1.47 -19.92 -3.16
C ILE A 343 -1.27 -20.78 -4.39
N THR A 344 -0.93 -20.15 -5.51
CA THR A 344 -0.74 -20.87 -6.78
C THR A 344 0.43 -20.31 -7.58
N ASP A 345 1.01 -21.14 -8.46
CA ASP A 345 1.88 -20.75 -9.56
C ASP A 345 1.11 -20.34 -10.82
N LEU A 346 -0.22 -20.31 -10.75
CA LEU A 346 -1.09 -19.83 -11.81
C LEU A 346 -1.12 -18.30 -11.85
N PRO A 347 -1.53 -17.67 -12.97
CA PRO A 347 -1.60 -16.20 -13.09
C PRO A 347 -2.41 -15.48 -12.00
N ILE A 348 -3.35 -16.14 -11.33
CA ILE A 348 -4.11 -15.56 -10.21
C ILE A 348 -3.29 -15.40 -8.93
N ARG A 349 -2.17 -16.07 -8.80
CA ARG A 349 -1.23 -16.07 -7.67
C ARG A 349 -1.94 -16.34 -6.33
N PHE A 350 -2.39 -15.30 -5.66
CA PHE A 350 -3.02 -15.37 -4.35
C PHE A 350 -4.50 -15.02 -4.42
N SER A 351 -5.33 -15.89 -3.83
CA SER A 351 -6.73 -15.57 -3.58
C SER A 351 -6.98 -15.52 -2.08
N TYR A 352 -7.78 -14.55 -1.61
CA TYR A 352 -8.13 -14.40 -0.20
C TYR A 352 -9.63 -14.57 0.00
N TYR A 353 -10.00 -15.29 1.05
CA TYR A 353 -11.38 -15.64 1.36
C TYR A 353 -11.91 -14.76 2.50
N PRO A 354 -13.23 -14.44 2.51
CA PRO A 354 -13.82 -13.64 3.57
C PRO A 354 -13.49 -14.18 4.96
N SER A 355 -13.05 -13.29 5.86
CA SER A 355 -12.71 -13.65 7.24
C SER A 355 -13.92 -13.92 8.12
N SER A 356 -15.13 -13.47 7.70
CA SER A 356 -16.38 -13.83 8.37
C SER A 356 -16.73 -15.30 8.12
N ILE A 357 -16.65 -16.13 9.15
CA ILE A 357 -16.91 -17.57 9.08
C ILE A 357 -18.42 -17.82 9.23
N GLY A 358 -18.96 -18.79 8.46
CA GLY A 358 -20.34 -19.27 8.63
C GLY A 358 -21.43 -18.36 8.04
N GLY A 359 -21.08 -17.48 7.12
CA GLY A 359 -22.07 -16.69 6.35
C GLY A 359 -22.82 -17.57 5.36
N HIS A 360 -24.12 -17.32 5.21
CA HIS A 360 -24.94 -17.94 4.17
C HIS A 360 -25.17 -16.98 3.02
N GLY A 361 -25.33 -17.53 1.78
CA GLY A 361 -25.60 -16.74 0.59
C GLY A 361 -24.36 -16.21 -0.12
N HIS A 362 -24.57 -15.13 -0.86
CA HIS A 362 -23.55 -14.53 -1.72
C HIS A 362 -22.32 -14.07 -0.95
N ALA A 363 -21.16 -14.20 -1.55
CA ALA A 363 -19.92 -13.67 -1.01
C ALA A 363 -18.91 -13.30 -2.10
N VAL A 364 -18.09 -12.30 -1.84
CA VAL A 364 -16.99 -11.89 -2.71
C VAL A 364 -15.68 -12.45 -2.16
N ILE A 365 -14.90 -13.12 -3.00
CA ILE A 365 -13.51 -13.43 -2.73
C ILE A 365 -12.60 -12.44 -3.47
N LEU A 366 -11.47 -12.09 -2.89
CA LEU A 366 -10.37 -11.51 -3.66
C LEU A 366 -9.71 -12.66 -4.43
N ALA A 367 -10.14 -12.85 -5.67
CA ALA A 367 -9.84 -14.04 -6.47
C ALA A 367 -8.45 -14.03 -7.10
N SER A 368 -7.88 -12.83 -7.29
CA SER A 368 -6.49 -12.65 -7.72
C SER A 368 -5.92 -11.39 -7.08
N TYR A 369 -4.70 -11.49 -6.60
CA TYR A 369 -3.89 -10.38 -6.16
C TYR A 369 -2.47 -10.58 -6.67
N THR A 370 -2.04 -9.69 -7.55
CA THR A 370 -0.76 -9.78 -8.25
C THR A 370 0.00 -8.47 -8.17
N TRP A 371 1.33 -8.54 -8.16
CA TRP A 371 2.24 -7.40 -8.09
C TRP A 371 3.29 -7.44 -9.20
N ALA A 372 3.93 -6.29 -9.45
CA ALA A 372 5.01 -6.10 -10.41
C ALA A 372 4.68 -6.69 -11.79
N ASP A 373 5.57 -7.50 -12.38
CA ASP A 373 5.40 -8.07 -13.71
C ASP A 373 4.15 -8.96 -13.82
N GLU A 374 3.80 -9.67 -12.76
CA GLU A 374 2.58 -10.48 -12.70
C GLU A 374 1.30 -9.62 -12.82
N ALA A 375 1.32 -8.40 -12.27
CA ALA A 375 0.20 -7.47 -12.43
C ALA A 375 0.12 -6.90 -13.86
N LEU A 376 1.26 -6.63 -14.50
CA LEU A 376 1.32 -6.09 -15.86
C LEU A 376 0.75 -7.06 -16.91
N ILE A 377 0.87 -8.37 -16.68
CA ILE A 377 0.24 -9.38 -17.54
C ILE A 377 -1.29 -9.19 -17.54
N TRP A 378 -1.89 -8.95 -16.37
CA TRP A 378 -3.32 -8.67 -16.25
C TRP A 378 -3.70 -7.33 -16.89
N ASP A 379 -2.84 -6.32 -16.80
CA ASP A 379 -3.07 -4.99 -17.34
C ASP A 379 -3.18 -4.98 -18.88
N SER A 380 -2.59 -5.97 -19.55
CA SER A 380 -2.71 -6.17 -20.99
C SER A 380 -4.07 -6.68 -21.45
N GLN A 381 -4.92 -7.15 -20.51
CA GLN A 381 -6.22 -7.73 -20.81
C GLN A 381 -7.35 -6.77 -20.44
N PRO A 382 -8.46 -6.73 -21.19
CA PRO A 382 -9.67 -6.03 -20.77
C PRO A 382 -10.30 -6.72 -19.54
N GLU A 383 -11.11 -5.98 -18.80
CA GLU A 383 -11.68 -6.44 -17.53
C GLU A 383 -12.45 -7.77 -17.64
N GLU A 384 -13.26 -7.91 -18.68
CA GLU A 384 -14.03 -9.15 -18.93
C GLU A 384 -13.13 -10.37 -19.08
N GLU A 385 -12.01 -10.22 -19.80
CA GLU A 385 -11.01 -11.28 -19.96
C GLU A 385 -10.29 -11.58 -18.65
N ARG A 386 -9.95 -10.56 -17.86
CA ARG A 386 -9.38 -10.76 -16.52
C ARG A 386 -10.30 -11.63 -15.66
N ILE A 387 -11.60 -11.34 -15.65
CA ILE A 387 -12.60 -12.11 -14.89
C ILE A 387 -12.69 -13.54 -15.45
N ARG A 388 -12.78 -13.69 -16.76
CA ARG A 388 -12.87 -15.00 -17.42
C ARG A 388 -11.66 -15.89 -17.13
N TYR A 389 -10.45 -15.34 -17.25
CA TYR A 389 -9.23 -16.10 -16.94
C TYR A 389 -9.11 -16.41 -15.44
N THR A 390 -9.56 -15.52 -14.56
CA THR A 390 -9.62 -15.79 -13.13
C THR A 390 -10.51 -16.96 -12.80
N LEU A 391 -11.73 -17.02 -13.37
CA LEU A 391 -12.64 -18.15 -13.21
C LEU A 391 -12.01 -19.46 -13.73
N LYS A 392 -11.35 -19.44 -14.91
CA LYS A 392 -10.65 -20.59 -15.47
C LYS A 392 -9.53 -21.11 -14.54
N ASN A 393 -8.80 -20.22 -13.88
CA ASN A 393 -7.76 -20.63 -12.93
C ASN A 393 -8.37 -21.15 -11.63
N LEU A 394 -9.42 -20.52 -11.08
CA LEU A 394 -10.14 -21.03 -9.93
C LEU A 394 -10.77 -22.40 -10.19
N ALA A 395 -11.22 -22.68 -11.42
CA ALA A 395 -11.76 -24.00 -11.80
C ALA A 395 -10.72 -25.12 -11.72
N LYS A 396 -9.42 -24.83 -11.87
CA LYS A 396 -8.35 -25.82 -11.61
C LYS A 396 -8.27 -26.20 -10.12
N ILE A 397 -8.67 -25.29 -9.23
CA ILE A 397 -8.67 -25.53 -7.79
C ILE A 397 -9.95 -26.19 -7.30
N TYR A 398 -11.11 -25.74 -7.81
CA TYR A 398 -12.43 -26.09 -7.29
C TYR A 398 -13.30 -26.90 -8.25
N GLY A 399 -12.89 -27.04 -9.52
CA GLY A 399 -13.70 -27.64 -10.57
C GLY A 399 -14.78 -26.69 -11.12
N ASP A 400 -15.70 -27.24 -11.92
CA ASP A 400 -16.68 -26.47 -12.68
C ASP A 400 -17.75 -25.77 -11.83
N ILE A 401 -17.81 -26.05 -10.53
CA ILE A 401 -18.68 -25.34 -9.59
C ILE A 401 -18.48 -23.81 -9.64
N VAL A 402 -17.25 -23.39 -9.95
CA VAL A 402 -16.89 -21.97 -10.10
C VAL A 402 -17.78 -21.26 -11.12
N TYR A 403 -18.09 -21.92 -12.25
CA TYR A 403 -18.92 -21.32 -13.29
C TYR A 403 -20.39 -21.27 -12.92
N SER A 404 -20.92 -22.33 -12.30
CA SER A 404 -22.34 -22.37 -11.89
C SER A 404 -22.67 -21.45 -10.72
N GLU A 405 -21.69 -21.17 -9.87
CA GLU A 405 -21.82 -20.29 -8.71
C GLU A 405 -21.48 -18.83 -9.03
N PHE A 406 -20.86 -18.51 -10.16
CA PHE A 406 -20.49 -17.16 -10.56
C PHE A 406 -21.69 -16.23 -10.66
N VAL A 407 -21.56 -15.01 -10.11
CA VAL A 407 -22.57 -13.93 -10.18
C VAL A 407 -22.01 -12.72 -10.92
N SER A 408 -20.94 -12.13 -10.42
CA SER A 408 -20.33 -10.95 -10.99
C SER A 408 -18.84 -10.87 -10.63
N GLY A 409 -18.12 -9.97 -11.28
CA GLY A 409 -16.71 -9.72 -10.98
C GLY A 409 -16.32 -8.31 -11.32
N ALA A 410 -15.25 -7.84 -10.68
CA ALA A 410 -14.63 -6.56 -10.98
C ALA A 410 -13.11 -6.66 -10.85
N SER A 411 -12.38 -5.93 -11.68
CA SER A 411 -10.93 -5.83 -11.57
C SER A 411 -10.49 -4.38 -11.37
N PHE A 412 -9.38 -4.19 -10.68
CA PHE A 412 -8.81 -2.87 -10.49
C PHE A 412 -7.28 -2.93 -10.63
N SER A 413 -6.77 -2.19 -11.60
CA SER A 413 -5.33 -1.98 -11.79
C SER A 413 -4.92 -0.61 -11.27
N TRP A 414 -3.98 -0.59 -10.36
CA TRP A 414 -3.41 0.67 -9.84
C TRP A 414 -2.46 1.32 -10.83
N THR A 415 -1.85 0.56 -11.73
CA THR A 415 -0.95 1.06 -12.77
C THR A 415 -1.73 1.80 -13.85
N GLN A 416 -2.89 1.29 -14.23
CA GLN A 416 -3.78 1.92 -15.21
C GLN A 416 -4.55 3.12 -14.63
N ASN A 417 -4.52 3.33 -13.31
CA ASN A 417 -5.17 4.49 -12.70
C ASN A 417 -4.33 5.75 -12.91
N PRO A 418 -4.82 6.77 -13.66
CA PRO A 418 -4.04 7.94 -14.05
C PRO A 418 -3.66 8.87 -12.89
N PHE A 419 -4.28 8.69 -11.71
CA PHE A 419 -4.04 9.52 -10.53
C PHE A 419 -3.09 8.86 -9.53
N SER A 420 -2.68 7.61 -9.77
CA SER A 420 -1.69 6.91 -8.95
C SER A 420 -0.51 6.39 -9.76
N ALA A 421 -0.75 5.88 -10.99
CA ALA A 421 0.25 5.29 -11.87
C ALA A 421 1.18 4.32 -11.14
N GLY A 422 0.59 3.47 -10.31
CA GLY A 422 1.24 2.50 -9.43
C GLY A 422 0.49 2.31 -8.12
N ALA A 423 0.71 1.18 -7.46
CA ALA A 423 0.02 0.82 -6.22
C ALA A 423 0.70 1.42 -4.98
N PHE A 424 1.99 1.24 -4.85
CA PHE A 424 2.78 1.71 -3.71
C PHE A 424 4.26 1.80 -4.08
N THR A 425 5.01 2.55 -3.26
CA THR A 425 6.46 2.66 -3.39
C THR A 425 7.15 1.46 -2.76
N ALA A 426 8.25 1.03 -3.37
CA ALA A 426 9.23 0.15 -2.76
C ALA A 426 10.60 0.47 -3.37
N PHE A 427 11.65 0.58 -2.56
CA PHE A 427 12.97 0.95 -3.04
C PHE A 427 13.64 -0.18 -3.84
N GLU A 428 14.23 0.20 -4.96
CA GLU A 428 15.25 -0.58 -5.62
C GLU A 428 16.61 -0.40 -4.91
N PRO A 429 17.60 -1.28 -5.17
CA PRO A 429 18.95 -1.11 -4.63
C PRO A 429 19.50 0.31 -4.84
N GLY A 430 20.04 0.92 -3.79
CA GLY A 430 20.56 2.28 -3.80
C GLY A 430 19.54 3.38 -3.51
N GLN A 431 18.27 3.23 -3.86
CA GLN A 431 17.28 4.31 -3.81
C GLN A 431 17.04 4.84 -2.38
N GLU A 432 17.08 4.01 -1.35
CA GLU A 432 16.88 4.47 0.01
C GLU A 432 17.91 5.54 0.41
N LEU A 433 19.19 5.27 0.21
CA LEU A 433 20.25 6.22 0.57
C LEU A 433 20.34 7.42 -0.38
N GLU A 434 19.99 7.24 -1.64
CA GLU A 434 20.16 8.26 -2.67
C GLU A 434 18.93 9.17 -2.85
N LEU A 435 17.72 8.64 -2.65
CA LEU A 435 16.49 9.38 -2.91
C LEU A 435 15.74 9.75 -1.63
N TYR A 436 15.63 8.82 -0.65
CA TYR A 436 14.78 9.05 0.51
C TYR A 436 15.11 10.33 1.30
N PRO A 437 16.39 10.73 1.51
CA PRO A 437 16.67 11.97 2.23
C PRO A 437 16.00 13.21 1.62
N TYR A 438 15.71 13.17 0.33
CA TYR A 438 15.13 14.29 -0.41
C TYR A 438 13.61 14.19 -0.60
N ILE A 439 13.02 12.99 -0.46
CA ILE A 439 11.59 12.78 -0.66
C ILE A 439 10.75 13.60 0.33
N PRO A 440 10.94 13.51 1.65
CA PRO A 440 10.16 14.27 2.62
C PRO A 440 10.60 15.75 2.76
N MET A 441 11.78 16.12 2.25
CA MET A 441 12.30 17.50 2.42
C MET A 441 11.38 18.53 1.77
N PRO A 442 11.05 19.63 2.44
CA PRO A 442 10.33 20.74 1.82
C PRO A 442 11.20 21.46 0.77
N GLU A 443 10.54 22.01 -0.23
CA GLU A 443 11.13 22.86 -1.27
C GLU A 443 10.46 24.23 -1.20
N GLY A 444 11.12 25.16 -0.51
CA GLY A 444 10.54 26.47 -0.23
C GLY A 444 9.26 26.37 0.61
N ARG A 445 8.12 26.71 0.00
CA ARG A 445 6.79 26.67 0.64
C ARG A 445 6.02 25.38 0.36
N VAL A 446 6.63 24.42 -0.33
CA VAL A 446 6.02 23.15 -0.72
C VAL A 446 6.55 22.02 0.15
N TYR A 447 5.66 21.36 0.89
CA TYR A 447 5.92 20.21 1.74
C TYR A 447 5.41 18.93 1.06
N PHE A 448 5.93 17.78 1.47
CA PHE A 448 5.61 16.49 0.84
C PHE A 448 5.15 15.48 1.87
N ALA A 449 4.07 14.75 1.56
CA ALA A 449 3.56 13.63 2.32
C ALA A 449 2.99 12.56 1.38
N GLY A 450 2.62 11.42 1.92
CA GLY A 450 2.21 10.23 1.20
C GLY A 450 2.99 9.05 1.73
N GLU A 451 2.57 7.80 1.46
CA GLU A 451 3.32 6.62 1.94
C GLU A 451 4.77 6.62 1.45
N HIS A 452 5.02 7.18 0.25
CA HIS A 452 6.36 7.34 -0.32
C HIS A 452 7.28 8.30 0.45
N ALA A 453 6.72 9.14 1.30
CA ALA A 453 7.47 10.07 2.16
C ALA A 453 7.62 9.57 3.61
N SER A 454 7.48 8.27 3.82
CA SER A 454 7.74 7.48 5.03
C SER A 454 8.66 6.31 4.67
N LEU A 455 9.18 5.58 5.65
CA LEU A 455 9.86 4.28 5.46
C LEU A 455 8.89 3.09 5.67
N THR A 456 7.62 3.37 5.88
CA THR A 456 6.55 2.36 5.98
C THR A 456 5.77 2.33 4.67
N HIS A 457 6.43 1.88 3.60
CA HIS A 457 5.87 1.85 2.25
C HIS A 457 4.73 0.83 2.12
N GLY A 458 3.83 1.06 1.15
CA GLY A 458 2.73 0.14 0.85
C GLY A 458 1.60 0.09 1.89
N TRP A 459 1.68 0.84 2.97
CA TRP A 459 0.74 0.80 4.09
C TRP A 459 0.06 2.13 4.37
N MET A 460 -1.15 2.08 4.91
CA MET A 460 -1.84 3.27 5.42
C MET A 460 -1.06 3.96 6.53
N GLN A 461 -0.31 3.19 7.34
CA GLN A 461 0.55 3.70 8.41
C GLN A 461 1.53 4.74 7.89
N GLY A 462 2.26 4.48 6.81
CA GLY A 462 3.21 5.44 6.23
C GLY A 462 2.54 6.70 5.68
N ALA A 463 1.33 6.57 5.13
CA ALA A 463 0.56 7.74 4.73
C ALA A 463 0.16 8.60 5.93
N ILE A 464 -0.19 7.98 7.06
CA ILE A 464 -0.54 8.67 8.32
C ILE A 464 0.70 9.36 8.91
N GLU A 465 1.81 8.65 9.02
CA GLU A 465 3.09 9.18 9.53
C GLU A 465 3.51 10.45 8.79
N SER A 466 3.57 10.36 7.47
CA SER A 466 3.99 11.47 6.62
C SER A 466 2.99 12.64 6.62
N GLY A 467 1.69 12.35 6.68
CA GLY A 467 0.63 13.37 6.79
C GLY A 467 0.73 14.17 8.09
N ILE A 468 0.94 13.49 9.23
CA ILE A 468 1.14 14.14 10.53
C ILE A 468 2.42 14.95 10.54
N ARG A 469 3.54 14.39 10.04
CA ARG A 469 4.84 15.06 9.95
C ARG A 469 4.73 16.35 9.15
N ALA A 470 4.20 16.30 7.93
CA ALA A 470 4.12 17.47 7.07
C ALA A 470 3.19 18.56 7.65
N ALA A 471 2.07 18.16 8.25
CA ALA A 471 1.18 19.09 8.95
C ALA A 471 1.87 19.77 10.14
N TYR A 472 2.63 19.01 10.93
CA TYR A 472 3.41 19.56 12.05
C TYR A 472 4.47 20.53 11.55
N GLU A 473 5.27 20.15 10.57
CA GLU A 473 6.35 20.98 10.02
C GLU A 473 5.82 22.32 9.47
N VAL A 474 4.74 22.27 8.68
CA VAL A 474 4.13 23.48 8.11
C VAL A 474 3.50 24.37 9.17
N ASN A 475 2.87 23.77 10.20
CA ASN A 475 2.33 24.52 11.32
C ASN A 475 3.42 25.25 12.12
N GLN A 476 4.60 24.64 12.28
CA GLN A 476 5.74 25.30 12.91
C GLN A 476 6.32 26.43 12.02
N ALA A 477 6.48 26.17 10.72
CA ALA A 477 6.99 27.17 9.77
C ALA A 477 6.05 28.38 9.62
N SER A 478 4.75 28.21 9.84
CA SER A 478 3.76 29.29 9.74
C SER A 478 3.85 30.32 10.88
N ARG A 479 4.66 30.08 11.92
CA ARG A 479 4.86 30.96 13.08
C ARG A 479 5.97 31.98 12.87
N VAL A 480 6.81 31.76 11.89
CA VAL A 480 7.89 32.65 11.48
C VAL A 480 7.45 33.45 10.26
#